data_c997aaad3834cceee26db6be9487a1ce
#
_entry.id   c997aaad3834cceee26db6be9487a1ce
#
_cell.length_a   1.000
_cell.length_b   1.000
_cell.length_c   1.000
_cell.angle_alpha   90.00
_cell.angle_beta   90.00
_cell.angle_gamma   90.00
#
_symmetry.space_group_name_H-M   'P 1'
#
loop_
_entity.id
_entity.type
_entity.pdbx_description
1 polymer ?
#
loop_
_entity_poly.entity_id
_entity_poly.type
_entity_poly.pdbx_seq_one_letter_code
_entity_poly.pdbx_strand_id
1 'polypeptide(L)'
;KMERAIDAGIAKANELKVGVTFAIMDCKQVVQMSYHMPNGNLVGTFLAPKKAWSAIAMKEPTKDISKDIQPGGPLYQMETMLDGKLVSFPGGIPLTCDGEIFGAVGVSGGLI
;
A
#
# COMPACT_ATOMS: atom_id res chain seq x y z
N LYS A 1 -12.70 -12.00 3.99
CA LYS A 1 -11.57 -11.35 4.68
C LYS A 1 -11.18 -10.03 4.03
N MET A 2 -10.98 -10.04 2.73
CA MET A 2 -10.57 -8.83 2.00
C MET A 2 -11.63 -7.75 2.08
N GLU A 3 -12.89 -8.14 1.93
CA GLU A 3 -14.01 -7.20 2.00
C GLU A 3 -14.09 -6.53 3.36
N ARG A 4 -13.81 -7.26 4.43
CA ARG A 4 -13.81 -6.70 5.78
C ARG A 4 -12.70 -5.67 5.95
N ALA A 5 -11.54 -5.92 5.35
CA ALA A 5 -10.42 -4.97 5.43
C ALA A 5 -10.80 -3.67 4.75
N ILE A 6 -11.43 -3.74 3.58
CA ILE A 6 -11.87 -2.55 2.88
C ILE A 6 -12.96 -1.83 3.65
N ASP A 7 -13.95 -2.55 4.17
CA ASP A 7 -15.02 -1.93 4.95
C ASP A 7 -14.49 -1.21 6.18
N ALA A 8 -13.55 -1.83 6.90
CA ALA A 8 -12.92 -1.20 8.05
C ALA A 8 -12.14 0.05 7.65
N GLY A 9 -11.44 -0.03 6.51
CA GLY A 9 -10.69 1.11 6.00
C GLY A 9 -11.59 2.27 5.61
N ILE A 10 -12.72 1.98 4.95
CA ILE A 10 -13.68 3.00 4.56
C ILE A 10 -14.25 3.69 5.81
N ALA A 11 -14.60 2.90 6.82
CA ALA A 11 -15.12 3.46 8.06
C ALA A 11 -14.11 4.41 8.72
N LYS A 12 -12.83 4.00 8.74
CA LYS A 12 -11.78 4.83 9.32
C LYS A 12 -11.54 6.08 8.49
N ALA A 13 -11.57 5.98 7.17
CA ALA A 13 -11.40 7.13 6.30
C ALA A 13 -12.53 8.13 6.49
N ASN A 14 -13.76 7.66 6.63
CA ASN A 14 -14.90 8.53 6.88
C ASN A 14 -14.77 9.22 8.24
N GLU A 15 -14.30 8.50 9.25
CA GLU A 15 -14.05 9.07 10.57
C GLU A 15 -13.02 10.18 10.51
N LEU A 16 -11.96 9.99 9.73
CA LEU A 16 -10.89 10.97 9.54
C LEU A 16 -11.23 12.04 8.50
N LYS A 17 -12.36 11.91 7.81
CA LYS A 17 -12.82 12.84 6.77
C LYS A 17 -11.85 12.95 5.61
N VAL A 18 -11.28 11.81 5.18
CA VAL A 18 -10.40 11.75 4.03
C VAL A 18 -10.97 10.80 2.99
N GLY A 19 -10.65 11.05 1.73
CA GLY A 19 -11.00 10.16 0.64
C GLY A 19 -9.77 9.39 0.21
N VAL A 20 -9.87 8.06 0.15
CA VAL A 20 -8.72 7.22 -0.16
C VAL A 20 -9.08 6.17 -1.20
N THR A 21 -8.05 5.55 -1.76
CA THR A 21 -8.19 4.39 -2.63
C THR A 21 -7.56 3.20 -1.93
N PHE A 22 -8.24 2.06 -1.96
CA PHE A 22 -7.75 0.81 -1.41
C PHE A 22 -7.43 -0.15 -2.53
N ALA A 23 -6.39 -0.96 -2.35
CA ALA A 23 -6.10 -2.08 -3.23
C ALA A 23 -5.63 -3.25 -2.37
N ILE A 24 -6.16 -4.43 -2.64
CA ILE A 24 -5.72 -5.64 -1.96
C ILE A 24 -5.16 -6.58 -3.01
N MET A 25 -3.97 -7.08 -2.73
CA MET A 25 -3.19 -7.88 -3.67
C MET A 25 -2.85 -9.20 -2.99
N ASP A 26 -2.85 -10.30 -3.76
CA ASP A 26 -2.41 -11.58 -3.22
C ASP A 26 -0.89 -11.70 -3.28
N CYS A 27 -0.34 -12.81 -2.75
CA CYS A 27 1.10 -12.98 -2.69
C CYS A 27 1.76 -13.17 -4.07
N LYS A 28 0.97 -13.34 -5.10
CA LYS A 28 1.46 -13.39 -6.49
C LYS A 28 1.40 -12.01 -7.14
N GLN A 29 1.07 -10.99 -6.35
CA GLN A 29 1.04 -9.60 -6.79
C GLN A 29 -0.07 -9.31 -7.81
N VAL A 30 -1.15 -10.07 -7.72
CA VAL A 30 -2.36 -9.83 -8.50
C VAL A 30 -3.36 -9.08 -7.64
N VAL A 31 -3.89 -7.97 -8.17
CA VAL A 31 -4.91 -7.20 -7.44
C VAL A 31 -6.19 -8.02 -7.39
N GLN A 32 -6.66 -8.32 -6.18
CA GLN A 32 -7.88 -9.10 -5.98
C GLN A 32 -9.09 -8.19 -5.77
N MET A 33 -8.90 -7.05 -5.12
CA MET A 33 -9.96 -6.10 -4.86
C MET A 33 -9.38 -4.70 -4.85
N SER A 34 -10.14 -3.74 -5.36
CA SER A 34 -9.78 -2.33 -5.21
C SER A 34 -11.05 -1.51 -5.03
N TYR A 35 -10.93 -0.39 -4.33
CA TYR A 35 -12.04 0.51 -4.14
C TYR A 35 -11.51 1.94 -4.05
N HIS A 36 -12.07 2.79 -4.88
CA HIS A 36 -11.73 4.21 -4.91
C HIS A 36 -12.91 4.99 -4.34
N MET A 37 -12.71 5.65 -3.21
CA MET A 37 -13.78 6.45 -2.61
C MET A 37 -14.09 7.64 -3.54
N PRO A 38 -15.36 8.06 -3.63
CA PRO A 38 -15.75 9.14 -4.55
C PRO A 38 -14.98 10.44 -4.33
N ASN A 39 -14.55 10.72 -3.11
CA ASN A 39 -13.80 11.92 -2.75
C ASN A 39 -12.29 11.70 -2.73
N GLY A 40 -11.81 10.54 -3.17
CA GLY A 40 -10.38 10.26 -3.26
C GLY A 40 -9.76 10.93 -4.49
N ASN A 41 -8.47 11.25 -4.42
CA ASN A 41 -7.78 11.81 -5.57
C ASN A 41 -7.39 10.72 -6.57
N LEU A 42 -7.18 11.11 -7.83
CA LEU A 42 -6.88 10.15 -8.89
C LEU A 42 -5.51 9.48 -8.74
N VAL A 43 -4.57 10.17 -8.12
CA VAL A 43 -3.23 9.60 -7.90
C VAL A 43 -3.32 8.34 -7.05
N GLY A 44 -4.31 8.27 -6.15
CA GLY A 44 -4.52 7.10 -5.31
C GLY A 44 -4.78 5.84 -6.10
N THR A 45 -5.46 5.94 -7.26
CA THR A 45 -5.74 4.75 -8.08
C THR A 45 -4.45 4.13 -8.62
N PHE A 46 -3.42 4.94 -8.76
CA PHE A 46 -2.11 4.49 -9.24
C PHE A 46 -1.23 3.99 -8.09
N LEU A 47 -1.23 4.72 -6.98
CA LEU A 47 -0.34 4.44 -5.87
C LEU A 47 -0.79 3.28 -4.99
N ALA A 48 -2.10 3.09 -4.79
CA ALA A 48 -2.58 2.06 -3.89
C ALA A 48 -2.12 0.65 -4.29
N PRO A 49 -2.26 0.23 -5.56
CA PRO A 49 -1.73 -1.08 -5.97
C PRO A 49 -0.21 -1.17 -5.83
N LYS A 50 0.52 -0.08 -6.11
CA LYS A 50 1.98 -0.08 -5.97
C LYS A 50 2.42 -0.17 -4.52
N LYS A 51 1.68 0.43 -3.60
CA LYS A 51 1.95 0.31 -2.17
C LYS A 51 1.76 -1.13 -1.71
N ALA A 52 0.69 -1.79 -2.17
CA ALA A 52 0.48 -3.20 -1.86
C ALA A 52 1.59 -4.07 -2.44
N TRP A 53 1.95 -3.81 -3.70
CA TRP A 53 3.03 -4.54 -4.37
C TRP A 53 4.34 -4.41 -3.59
N SER A 54 4.65 -3.19 -3.15
CA SER A 54 5.88 -2.92 -2.41
C SER A 54 5.92 -3.65 -1.08
N ALA A 55 4.79 -3.68 -0.37
CA ALA A 55 4.72 -4.37 0.91
C ALA A 55 4.96 -5.88 0.75
N ILE A 56 4.45 -6.48 -0.32
CA ILE A 56 4.70 -7.90 -0.60
C ILE A 56 6.15 -8.12 -1.00
N ALA A 57 6.67 -7.29 -1.91
CA ALA A 57 8.02 -7.45 -2.44
C ALA A 57 9.08 -7.31 -1.35
N MET A 58 8.90 -6.36 -0.44
CA MET A 58 9.86 -6.11 0.62
C MET A 58 9.52 -6.84 1.91
N LYS A 59 8.34 -7.46 1.98
CA LYS A 59 7.85 -8.21 3.14
C LYS A 59 7.78 -7.36 4.41
N GLU A 60 7.48 -6.07 4.26
CA GLU A 60 7.34 -5.15 5.38
C GLU A 60 6.44 -3.98 5.00
N PRO A 61 5.89 -3.25 5.99
CA PRO A 61 5.11 -2.06 5.69
C PRO A 61 5.94 -1.04 4.92
N THR A 62 5.30 -0.33 3.98
CA THR A 62 6.03 0.64 3.15
C THR A 62 6.63 1.77 3.98
N LYS A 63 6.02 2.13 5.10
CA LYS A 63 6.58 3.17 5.97
C LYS A 63 7.97 2.78 6.49
N ASP A 64 8.24 1.49 6.64
CA ASP A 64 9.53 1.00 7.13
C ASP A 64 10.57 0.94 6.03
N ILE A 65 10.15 0.94 4.77
CA ILE A 65 11.06 0.96 3.63
C ILE A 65 11.67 2.36 3.44
N SER A 66 10.89 3.37 3.77
CA SER A 66 11.24 4.76 3.47
C SER A 66 12.63 5.16 3.94
N LYS A 67 13.00 4.78 5.16
CA LYS A 67 14.30 5.16 5.73
C LYS A 67 15.48 4.56 4.97
N ASP A 68 15.30 3.40 4.36
CA ASP A 68 16.36 2.68 3.68
C ASP A 68 16.67 3.21 2.28
N ILE A 69 15.71 3.89 1.66
CA ILE A 69 15.87 4.35 0.28
C ILE A 69 16.06 5.85 0.16
N GLN A 70 16.13 6.57 1.28
CA GLN A 70 16.46 7.98 1.26
C GLN A 70 17.95 8.18 0.95
N PRO A 71 18.37 9.37 0.50
CA PRO A 71 19.80 9.65 0.30
C PRO A 71 20.58 9.32 1.57
N GLY A 72 21.62 8.48 1.41
CA GLY A 72 22.39 8.00 2.55
C GLY A 72 21.90 6.68 3.12
N GLY A 73 20.72 6.21 2.73
CA GLY A 73 20.22 4.91 3.17
C GLY A 73 20.85 3.76 2.40
N PRO A 74 20.82 2.54 2.96
CA PRO A 74 21.50 1.40 2.34
C PRO A 74 20.89 0.96 1.00
N LEU A 75 19.64 1.30 0.72
CA LEU A 75 18.95 0.91 -0.51
C LEU A 75 18.59 2.13 -1.37
N TYR A 76 19.35 3.21 -1.23
CA TYR A 76 19.12 4.41 -2.02
C TYR A 76 19.12 4.07 -3.52
N GLN A 77 18.15 4.62 -4.23
CA GLN A 77 17.91 4.41 -5.68
C GLN A 77 17.23 3.09 -6.03
N MET A 78 16.80 2.31 -5.04
CA MET A 78 16.07 1.08 -5.34
C MET A 78 14.78 1.36 -6.12
N GLU A 79 14.11 2.47 -5.84
CA GLU A 79 12.91 2.86 -6.57
C GLU A 79 13.19 3.01 -8.07
N THR A 80 14.32 3.62 -8.40
CA THR A 80 14.73 3.80 -9.79
C THR A 80 15.09 2.47 -10.43
N MET A 81 15.79 1.62 -9.70
CA MET A 81 16.20 0.30 -10.23
C MET A 81 15.02 -0.61 -10.52
N LEU A 82 13.93 -0.43 -9.81
CA LEU A 82 12.70 -1.21 -10.02
C LEU A 82 11.70 -0.48 -10.93
N ASP A 83 12.18 0.51 -11.68
CA ASP A 83 11.37 1.24 -12.66
C ASP A 83 10.10 1.85 -12.07
N GLY A 84 10.21 2.35 -10.84
CA GLY A 84 9.10 3.00 -10.18
C GLY A 84 8.03 2.06 -9.64
N LYS A 85 8.29 0.77 -9.62
CA LYS A 85 7.32 -0.19 -9.04
C LYS A 85 7.28 -0.12 -7.53
N LEU A 86 8.39 0.27 -6.90
CA LEU A 86 8.49 0.36 -5.46
C LEU A 86 8.04 1.73 -4.99
N VAL A 87 7.16 1.75 -3.99
CA VAL A 87 6.70 2.98 -3.36
C VAL A 87 7.10 2.95 -1.89
N SER A 88 7.70 4.03 -1.42
CA SER A 88 8.16 4.14 -0.03
C SER A 88 7.24 4.97 0.84
N PHE A 89 6.19 5.55 0.27
CA PHE A 89 5.23 6.32 1.07
C PHE A 89 4.43 5.37 1.97
N PRO A 90 4.12 5.78 3.21
CA PRO A 90 3.28 4.95 4.08
C PRO A 90 1.95 4.60 3.43
N GLY A 91 1.40 3.45 3.77
CA GLY A 91 0.10 3.01 3.28
C GLY A 91 0.06 1.60 2.76
N GLY A 92 1.20 0.93 2.58
CA GLY A 92 1.24 -0.46 2.19
C GLY A 92 1.54 -1.34 3.39
N ILE A 93 0.71 -2.34 3.64
CA ILE A 93 0.84 -3.21 4.80
C ILE A 93 0.68 -4.65 4.36
N PRO A 94 1.66 -5.53 4.66
CA PRO A 94 1.50 -6.94 4.35
C PRO A 94 0.45 -7.57 5.28
N LEU A 95 -0.32 -8.49 4.73
CA LEU A 95 -1.31 -9.25 5.49
C LEU A 95 -0.74 -10.62 5.79
N THR A 96 -0.74 -10.98 7.07
CA THR A 96 -0.15 -12.24 7.51
C THR A 96 -1.20 -13.14 8.16
N CYS A 97 -0.95 -14.44 8.05
CA CYS A 97 -1.73 -15.46 8.74
C CYS A 97 -0.76 -16.55 9.15
N ASP A 98 -0.73 -16.86 10.45
CA ASP A 98 0.21 -17.85 10.99
C ASP A 98 1.67 -17.56 10.63
N GLY A 99 2.02 -16.28 10.59
CA GLY A 99 3.39 -15.86 10.30
C GLY A 99 3.73 -15.77 8.82
N GLU A 100 2.82 -16.17 7.94
CA GLU A 100 3.06 -16.12 6.50
C GLU A 100 2.30 -14.99 5.85
N ILE A 101 2.94 -14.33 4.90
CA ILE A 101 2.31 -13.25 4.14
C ILE A 101 1.43 -13.87 3.06
N PHE A 102 0.12 -13.57 3.08
CA PHE A 102 -0.79 -14.06 2.04
C PHE A 102 -1.23 -12.96 1.09
N GLY A 103 -0.83 -11.73 1.34
CA GLY A 103 -1.20 -10.61 0.49
C GLY A 103 -0.79 -9.31 1.13
N ALA A 104 -1.30 -8.22 0.61
CA ALA A 104 -1.06 -6.90 1.17
C ALA A 104 -2.21 -5.96 0.82
N VAL A 105 -2.38 -4.95 1.65
CA VAL A 105 -3.31 -3.87 1.36
C VAL A 105 -2.52 -2.59 1.12
N GLY A 106 -2.93 -1.83 0.10
CA GLY A 106 -2.38 -0.50 -0.16
C GLY A 106 -3.48 0.52 0.00
N VAL A 107 -3.18 1.61 0.70
CA VAL A 107 -4.12 2.71 0.91
C VAL A 107 -3.42 4.00 0.52
N SER A 108 -4.06 4.79 -0.32
CA SER A 108 -3.48 6.05 -0.79
C SER A 108 -4.54 7.14 -0.82
N GLY A 109 -4.13 8.37 -0.48
CA GLY A 109 -4.99 9.53 -0.57
C GLY A 109 -5.15 10.33 0.72
N GLY A 110 -4.78 9.77 1.85
CA GLY A 110 -4.81 10.51 3.12
C GLY A 110 -3.53 11.31 3.30
N LEU A 111 -3.47 12.05 4.39
CA LEU A 111 -2.23 12.73 4.77
C LEU A 111 -1.22 11.70 5.26
N ILE A 112 0.02 11.91 4.86
CA ILE A 112 1.12 11.03 5.25
C ILE A 112 1.62 11.37 6.63
#